data_3d00d8cd39984d205b70788d2524d8c5
#
_entry.id   3d00d8cd39984d205b70788d2524d8c5
#
_cell.length_a   1.000
_cell.length_b   1.000
_cell.length_c   1.000
_cell.angle_alpha   90.00
_cell.angle_beta   90.00
_cell.angle_gamma   90.00
#
_symmetry.space_group_name_H-M   'P 1'
#
loop_
_entity.id
_entity.type
_entity.pdbx_description
1 polymer ?
#
loop_
_entity_poly.entity_id
_entity_poly.type
_entity_poly.pdbx_seq_one_letter_code
_entity_poly.pdbx_strand_id
1 'polypeptide(L)'
;MSVDERSKAGLFLGMQYPSVVSGVTNSDFLRSAMNARLEKPISLFKFIKEMDKAIEQLEMKKDLAHRFLNDGFSGGEKKRNEIVQMMMLKPSIAMLDEIDSGLDVDALRIVSDAINQCQKQTDLGLLIVSHYARFYEYLQPTHAHVLMDGQIVVSGDASLVEKVDQEGYEWIEKEYHVTANKEEDKQPISLGSCGAKKYA
;
A
#
# COMPACT_ATOMS: atom_id res chain seq x y z
N MET A 1 -17.48 -10.42 -9.22
CA MET A 1 -16.12 -10.75 -9.72
C MET A 1 -15.34 -11.44 -8.61
N SER A 2 -14.73 -12.60 -8.89
CA SER A 2 -13.78 -13.26 -7.99
C SER A 2 -12.47 -12.46 -7.90
N VAL A 3 -11.55 -12.85 -7.00
CA VAL A 3 -10.27 -12.14 -6.82
C VAL A 3 -9.41 -12.20 -8.08
N ASP A 4 -9.34 -13.36 -8.72
CA ASP A 4 -8.59 -13.57 -9.95
C ASP A 4 -9.21 -12.81 -11.15
N GLU A 5 -10.54 -12.75 -11.26
CA GLU A 5 -11.22 -11.94 -12.27
C GLU A 5 -10.92 -10.45 -12.11
N ARG A 6 -10.91 -9.93 -10.87
CA ARG A 6 -10.53 -8.54 -10.59
C ARG A 6 -9.09 -8.26 -11.01
N SER A 7 -8.16 -9.16 -10.67
CA SER A 7 -6.76 -9.04 -11.09
C SER A 7 -6.62 -9.05 -12.60
N LYS A 8 -7.31 -9.95 -13.32
CA LYS A 8 -7.32 -10.00 -14.78
C LYS A 8 -7.93 -8.75 -15.42
N ALA A 9 -8.91 -8.15 -14.76
CA ALA A 9 -9.50 -6.88 -15.18
C ALA A 9 -8.59 -5.66 -14.95
N GLY A 10 -7.41 -5.87 -14.37
CA GLY A 10 -6.42 -4.80 -14.17
C GLY A 10 -6.52 -4.09 -12.82
N LEU A 11 -7.23 -4.64 -11.84
CA LEU A 11 -7.26 -4.09 -10.49
C LEU A 11 -6.07 -4.61 -9.68
N PHE A 12 -5.48 -3.72 -8.88
CA PHE A 12 -4.43 -4.02 -7.91
C PHE A 12 -4.78 -3.42 -6.56
N LEU A 13 -4.52 -4.16 -5.49
CA LEU A 13 -4.68 -3.69 -4.11
C LEU A 13 -3.35 -3.86 -3.38
N GLY A 14 -2.72 -2.74 -2.99
CA GLY A 14 -1.62 -2.70 -2.04
C GLY A 14 -2.20 -2.66 -0.63
N MET A 15 -1.92 -3.69 0.15
CA MET A 15 -2.55 -3.89 1.46
C MET A 15 -1.80 -3.15 2.56
N GLN A 16 -2.52 -2.66 3.56
CA GLN A 16 -1.93 -2.13 4.80
C GLN A 16 -0.99 -3.16 5.46
N TYR A 17 -1.39 -4.43 5.49
CA TYR A 17 -0.61 -5.54 6.01
C TYR A 17 -0.40 -6.61 4.92
N PRO A 18 0.70 -6.52 4.14
CA PRO A 18 0.97 -7.50 3.09
C PRO A 18 1.11 -8.92 3.61
N SER A 19 0.41 -9.85 2.97
CA SER A 19 0.42 -11.26 3.37
C SER A 19 1.80 -11.90 3.17
N VAL A 20 2.15 -12.83 4.05
CA VAL A 20 3.35 -13.66 3.96
C VAL A 20 2.99 -15.00 3.32
N VAL A 21 3.75 -15.45 2.33
CA VAL A 21 3.58 -16.76 1.71
C VAL A 21 4.91 -17.51 1.71
N SER A 22 5.12 -18.30 2.75
CA SER A 22 6.33 -19.13 2.87
C SER A 22 6.34 -20.24 1.81
N GLY A 23 7.52 -20.53 1.26
CA GLY A 23 7.70 -21.56 0.24
C GLY A 23 7.43 -21.12 -1.20
N VAL A 24 6.90 -19.92 -1.42
CA VAL A 24 6.71 -19.36 -2.76
C VAL A 24 7.64 -18.16 -2.92
N THR A 25 8.54 -18.19 -3.89
CA THR A 25 9.46 -17.07 -4.14
C THR A 25 8.73 -15.88 -4.78
N ASN A 26 9.26 -14.66 -4.60
CA ASN A 26 8.74 -13.47 -5.30
C ASN A 26 8.72 -13.68 -6.83
N SER A 27 9.76 -14.30 -7.37
CA SER A 27 9.87 -14.62 -8.79
C SER A 27 8.75 -15.56 -9.26
N ASP A 28 8.51 -16.66 -8.54
CA ASP A 28 7.47 -17.63 -8.93
C ASP A 28 6.08 -17.02 -8.82
N PHE A 29 5.81 -16.30 -7.73
CA PHE A 29 4.55 -15.60 -7.52
C PHE A 29 4.27 -14.61 -8.66
N LEU A 30 5.20 -13.67 -8.91
CA LEU A 30 5.02 -12.63 -9.90
C LEU A 30 4.90 -13.18 -11.31
N ARG A 31 5.75 -14.15 -11.67
CA ARG A 31 5.68 -14.77 -13.00
C ARG A 31 4.37 -15.51 -13.21
N SER A 32 3.87 -16.22 -12.21
CA SER A 32 2.58 -16.90 -12.26
C SER A 32 1.42 -15.91 -12.40
N ALA A 33 1.44 -14.82 -11.61
CA ALA A 33 0.42 -13.78 -11.66
C ALA A 33 0.41 -13.05 -13.02
N MET A 34 1.59 -12.73 -13.57
CA MET A 34 1.70 -12.14 -14.91
C MET A 34 1.16 -13.07 -15.98
N ASN A 35 1.56 -14.35 -15.97
CA ASN A 35 1.12 -15.32 -16.97
C ASN A 35 -0.39 -15.57 -16.92
N ALA A 36 -1.02 -15.49 -15.74
CA ALA A 36 -2.47 -15.61 -15.59
C ALA A 36 -3.26 -14.47 -16.28
N ARG A 37 -2.59 -13.33 -16.56
CA ARG A 37 -3.17 -12.12 -17.19
C ARG A 37 -2.82 -11.99 -18.67
N LEU A 38 -1.90 -12.79 -19.18
CA LEU A 38 -1.39 -12.73 -20.56
C LEU A 38 -1.96 -13.88 -21.39
N GLU A 39 -2.24 -13.63 -22.66
CA GLU A 39 -2.61 -14.69 -23.62
C GLU A 39 -1.46 -15.70 -23.84
N LYS A 40 -0.23 -15.24 -23.81
CA LYS A 40 0.98 -16.06 -23.92
C LYS A 40 1.92 -15.78 -22.76
N PRO A 41 2.52 -16.83 -22.18
CA PRO A 41 3.45 -16.66 -21.07
C PRO A 41 4.60 -15.71 -21.41
N ILE A 42 4.98 -14.87 -20.44
CA ILE A 42 6.14 -13.99 -20.59
C ILE A 42 7.43 -14.82 -20.74
N SER A 43 8.31 -14.43 -21.67
CA SER A 43 9.63 -15.07 -21.78
C SER A 43 10.44 -14.83 -20.50
N LEU A 44 11.21 -15.84 -20.08
CA LEU A 44 12.02 -15.78 -18.86
C LEU A 44 12.98 -14.59 -18.88
N PHE A 45 13.64 -14.36 -20.02
CA PHE A 45 14.58 -13.25 -20.16
C PHE A 45 13.90 -11.88 -19.96
N LYS A 46 12.73 -11.68 -20.57
CA LYS A 46 11.96 -10.43 -20.40
C LYS A 46 11.51 -10.25 -18.96
N PHE A 47 11.03 -11.32 -18.33
CA PHE A 47 10.60 -11.30 -16.92
C PHE A 47 11.73 -10.89 -15.99
N ILE A 48 12.91 -11.55 -16.09
CA ILE A 48 14.08 -11.25 -15.27
C ILE A 48 14.48 -9.77 -15.44
N LYS A 49 14.58 -9.30 -16.67
CA LYS A 49 14.97 -7.92 -16.97
C LYS A 49 14.00 -6.89 -16.37
N GLU A 50 12.68 -7.14 -16.45
CA GLU A 50 11.67 -6.25 -15.85
C GLU A 50 11.74 -6.29 -14.33
N MET A 51 11.93 -7.47 -13.74
CA MET A 51 12.03 -7.65 -12.29
C MET A 51 13.29 -6.99 -11.71
N ASP A 52 14.46 -7.19 -12.34
CA ASP A 52 15.70 -6.55 -11.92
C ASP A 52 15.57 -5.01 -11.93
N LYS A 53 14.94 -4.47 -12.98
CA LYS A 53 14.67 -3.04 -13.06
C LYS A 53 13.77 -2.54 -11.93
N ALA A 54 12.71 -3.26 -11.60
CA ALA A 54 11.79 -2.89 -10.51
C ALA A 54 12.49 -2.96 -9.13
N ILE A 55 13.31 -4.00 -8.90
CA ILE A 55 14.10 -4.17 -7.69
C ILE A 55 15.09 -3.02 -7.52
N GLU A 56 15.79 -2.64 -8.60
CA GLU A 56 16.77 -1.54 -8.61
C GLU A 56 16.09 -0.19 -8.33
N GLN A 57 14.95 0.08 -8.96
CA GLN A 57 14.20 1.33 -8.77
C GLN A 57 13.72 1.54 -7.33
N LEU A 58 13.42 0.46 -6.63
CA LEU A 58 12.99 0.50 -5.23
C LEU A 58 14.13 0.28 -4.24
N GLU A 59 15.38 0.31 -4.72
CA GLU A 59 16.59 0.12 -3.91
C GLU A 59 16.50 -1.11 -3.00
N MET A 60 15.93 -2.19 -3.52
CA MET A 60 15.84 -3.44 -2.81
C MET A 60 17.04 -4.34 -3.11
N LYS A 61 17.30 -5.30 -2.24
CA LYS A 61 18.38 -6.26 -2.43
C LYS A 61 18.14 -7.13 -3.67
N LYS A 62 19.19 -7.42 -4.44
CA LYS A 62 19.11 -8.22 -5.66
C LYS A 62 18.62 -9.66 -5.44
N ASP A 63 18.75 -10.19 -4.23
CA ASP A 63 18.27 -11.52 -3.87
C ASP A 63 16.74 -11.59 -3.65
N LEU A 64 16.04 -10.44 -3.70
CA LEU A 64 14.59 -10.37 -3.52
C LEU A 64 13.84 -11.40 -4.38
N ALA A 65 14.25 -11.58 -5.63
CA ALA A 65 13.62 -12.53 -6.55
C ALA A 65 13.53 -13.95 -5.99
N HIS A 66 14.53 -14.36 -5.22
CA HIS A 66 14.69 -15.72 -4.68
C HIS A 66 14.17 -15.86 -3.23
N ARG A 67 13.88 -14.76 -2.56
CA ARG A 67 13.28 -14.79 -1.21
C ARG A 67 11.79 -15.15 -1.31
N PHE A 68 11.29 -15.83 -0.29
CA PHE A 68 9.86 -16.11 -0.18
C PHE A 68 9.05 -14.83 -0.01
N LEU A 69 7.85 -14.82 -0.54
CA LEU A 69 6.99 -13.64 -0.61
C LEU A 69 6.73 -13.08 0.79
N ASN A 70 7.30 -11.91 1.07
CA ASN A 70 7.20 -11.18 2.33
C ASN A 70 7.70 -11.93 3.59
N ASP A 71 8.33 -13.10 3.45
CA ASP A 71 8.83 -13.90 4.57
C ASP A 71 10.15 -13.33 5.10
N GLY A 72 10.17 -12.99 6.39
CA GLY A 72 11.32 -12.37 7.03
C GLY A 72 11.61 -10.94 6.55
N PHE A 73 10.67 -10.27 5.87
CA PHE A 73 10.81 -8.87 5.46
C PHE A 73 10.46 -7.93 6.61
N SER A 74 11.20 -6.83 6.71
CA SER A 74 10.79 -5.69 7.55
C SER A 74 9.50 -5.05 7.00
N GLY A 75 8.85 -4.21 7.80
CA GLY A 75 7.65 -3.48 7.35
C GLY A 75 7.90 -2.69 6.06
N GLY A 76 8.99 -1.91 6.03
CA GLY A 76 9.37 -1.13 4.84
C GLY A 76 9.75 -2.00 3.63
N GLU A 77 10.40 -3.16 3.82
CA GLU A 77 10.65 -4.10 2.73
C GLU A 77 9.35 -4.67 2.15
N LYS A 78 8.36 -5.00 2.99
CA LYS A 78 7.05 -5.48 2.54
C LYS A 78 6.34 -4.43 1.69
N LYS A 79 6.30 -3.18 2.13
CA LYS A 79 5.68 -2.07 1.40
C LYS A 79 6.36 -1.83 0.06
N ARG A 80 7.68 -1.76 0.03
CA ARG A 80 8.42 -1.65 -1.24
C ARG A 80 8.20 -2.85 -2.16
N ASN A 81 8.10 -4.07 -1.60
CA ASN A 81 7.79 -5.27 -2.39
C ASN A 81 6.37 -5.22 -3.01
N GLU A 82 5.39 -4.62 -2.36
CA GLU A 82 4.07 -4.36 -2.95
C GLU A 82 4.17 -3.45 -4.19
N ILE A 83 5.03 -2.43 -4.13
CA ILE A 83 5.26 -1.57 -5.29
C ILE A 83 6.00 -2.32 -6.41
N VAL A 84 6.96 -3.21 -6.09
CA VAL A 84 7.54 -4.13 -7.11
C VAL A 84 6.44 -4.92 -7.80
N GLN A 85 5.50 -5.48 -7.04
CA GLN A 85 4.38 -6.24 -7.59
C GLN A 85 3.50 -5.36 -8.51
N MET A 86 3.16 -4.15 -8.07
CA MET A 86 2.39 -3.20 -8.89
C MET A 86 3.12 -2.87 -10.21
N MET A 87 4.42 -2.57 -10.15
CA MET A 87 5.23 -2.28 -11.34
C MET A 87 5.27 -3.44 -12.33
N MET A 88 5.40 -4.67 -11.81
CA MET A 88 5.45 -5.88 -12.65
C MET A 88 4.09 -6.21 -13.26
N LEU A 89 3.02 -6.09 -12.49
CA LEU A 89 1.67 -6.43 -12.92
C LEU A 89 1.03 -5.37 -13.82
N LYS A 90 1.49 -4.13 -13.80
CA LYS A 90 1.02 -3.02 -14.64
C LYS A 90 -0.51 -2.92 -14.64
N PRO A 91 -1.14 -2.68 -13.48
CA PRO A 91 -2.60 -2.59 -13.39
C PRO A 91 -3.14 -1.35 -14.13
N SER A 92 -4.44 -1.36 -14.45
CA SER A 92 -5.15 -0.17 -14.93
C SER A 92 -5.60 0.71 -13.77
N ILE A 93 -5.91 0.10 -12.63
CA ILE A 93 -6.32 0.79 -11.39
C ILE A 93 -5.57 0.16 -10.22
N ALA A 94 -4.88 0.98 -9.44
CA ALA A 94 -4.25 0.57 -8.18
C ALA A 94 -4.92 1.30 -7.00
N MET A 95 -5.24 0.53 -5.97
CA MET A 95 -5.68 1.04 -4.67
C MET A 95 -4.57 0.73 -3.67
N LEU A 96 -4.01 1.76 -3.03
CA LEU A 96 -2.91 1.63 -2.09
C LEU A 96 -3.37 2.07 -0.71
N ASP A 97 -3.38 1.12 0.22
CA ASP A 97 -3.85 1.33 1.59
C ASP A 97 -2.65 1.46 2.54
N GLU A 98 -2.43 2.69 3.04
CA GLU A 98 -1.34 3.06 3.95
C GLU A 98 0.03 2.49 3.53
N ILE A 99 0.35 2.59 2.25
CA ILE A 99 1.62 2.08 1.69
C ILE A 99 2.84 2.82 2.26
N ASP A 100 2.65 4.02 2.77
CA ASP A 100 3.62 4.89 3.42
C ASP A 100 3.90 4.52 4.87
N SER A 101 3.03 3.75 5.52
CA SER A 101 3.16 3.38 6.93
C SER A 101 4.46 2.60 7.20
N GLY A 102 5.26 3.10 8.15
CA GLY A 102 6.53 2.47 8.53
C GLY A 102 7.69 2.67 7.54
N LEU A 103 7.54 3.54 6.56
CA LEU A 103 8.63 4.01 5.71
C LEU A 103 9.33 5.21 6.35
N ASP A 104 10.67 5.25 6.26
CA ASP A 104 11.44 6.47 6.52
C ASP A 104 11.32 7.45 5.34
N VAL A 105 11.88 8.64 5.51
CA VAL A 105 11.77 9.72 4.51
C VAL A 105 12.36 9.33 3.14
N ASP A 106 13.47 8.60 3.14
CA ASP A 106 14.15 8.20 1.91
C ASP A 106 13.35 7.10 1.21
N ALA A 107 12.89 6.09 1.94
CA ALA A 107 12.04 5.03 1.41
C ALA A 107 10.70 5.58 0.88
N LEU A 108 10.12 6.58 1.55
CA LEU A 108 8.89 7.25 1.11
C LEU A 108 9.11 7.93 -0.26
N ARG A 109 10.22 8.62 -0.43
CA ARG A 109 10.59 9.27 -1.69
C ARG A 109 10.77 8.25 -2.81
N ILE A 110 11.53 7.18 -2.57
CA ILE A 110 11.78 6.11 -3.53
C ILE A 110 10.45 5.49 -4.00
N VAL A 111 9.55 5.18 -3.06
CA VAL A 111 8.23 4.63 -3.36
C VAL A 111 7.39 5.61 -4.17
N SER A 112 7.38 6.90 -3.80
CA SER A 112 6.64 7.93 -4.53
C SER A 112 7.14 8.11 -5.95
N ASP A 113 8.47 8.12 -6.15
CA ASP A 113 9.09 8.23 -7.48
C ASP A 113 8.72 7.02 -8.36
N ALA A 114 8.70 5.82 -7.80
CA ALA A 114 8.29 4.61 -8.51
C ALA A 114 6.81 4.66 -8.93
N ILE A 115 5.92 5.11 -8.03
CA ILE A 115 4.49 5.29 -8.32
C ILE A 115 4.29 6.33 -9.43
N ASN A 116 4.91 7.50 -9.32
CA ASN A 116 4.86 8.56 -10.32
C ASN A 116 5.35 8.08 -11.70
N GLN A 117 6.39 7.24 -11.70
CA GLN A 117 6.88 6.67 -12.95
C GLN A 117 5.89 5.67 -13.56
N CYS A 118 5.22 4.86 -12.74
CA CYS A 118 4.15 3.99 -13.22
C CYS A 118 3.03 4.81 -13.87
N GLN A 119 2.57 5.88 -13.24
CA GLN A 119 1.54 6.76 -13.81
C GLN A 119 1.95 7.38 -15.15
N LYS A 120 3.22 7.80 -15.28
CA LYS A 120 3.73 8.38 -16.54
C LYS A 120 3.89 7.36 -17.67
N GLN A 121 4.13 6.09 -17.33
CA GLN A 121 4.36 5.02 -18.34
C GLN A 121 3.08 4.29 -18.74
N THR A 122 2.07 4.33 -17.91
CA THR A 122 0.79 3.64 -18.12
C THR A 122 -0.34 4.60 -17.74
N ASP A 123 -1.51 4.41 -18.31
CA ASP A 123 -2.73 5.16 -17.93
C ASP A 123 -3.30 4.59 -16.61
N LEU A 124 -2.49 4.71 -15.53
CA LEU A 124 -2.81 4.14 -14.22
C LEU A 124 -3.74 5.06 -13.44
N GLY A 125 -4.97 4.62 -13.20
CA GLY A 125 -5.83 5.20 -12.17
C GLY A 125 -5.32 4.82 -10.78
N LEU A 126 -5.12 5.82 -9.90
CA LEU A 126 -4.55 5.62 -8.58
C LEU A 126 -5.47 6.15 -7.49
N LEU A 127 -5.83 5.28 -6.55
CA LEU A 127 -6.51 5.63 -5.30
C LEU A 127 -5.57 5.33 -4.14
N ILE A 128 -5.26 6.34 -3.33
CA ILE A 128 -4.37 6.19 -2.16
C ILE A 128 -5.13 6.58 -0.91
N VAL A 129 -5.05 5.73 0.10
CA VAL A 129 -5.45 6.04 1.47
C VAL A 129 -4.18 6.23 2.29
N SER A 130 -4.01 7.39 2.87
CA SER A 130 -2.89 7.72 3.76
C SER A 130 -3.29 8.86 4.70
N HIS A 131 -2.68 8.88 5.87
CA HIS A 131 -2.79 9.98 6.83
C HIS A 131 -1.53 10.85 6.88
N TYR A 132 -0.59 10.65 5.96
CA TYR A 132 0.71 11.32 5.93
C TYR A 132 0.78 12.36 4.80
N ALA A 133 0.60 13.65 5.13
CA ALA A 133 0.52 14.74 4.16
C ALA A 133 1.73 14.81 3.22
N ARG A 134 2.96 14.57 3.74
CA ARG A 134 4.18 14.58 2.94
C ARG A 134 4.16 13.58 1.79
N PHE A 135 3.45 12.46 1.92
CA PHE A 135 3.32 11.49 0.84
C PHE A 135 2.56 12.07 -0.35
N TYR A 136 1.52 12.85 -0.06
CA TYR A 136 0.74 13.53 -1.09
C TYR A 136 1.49 14.68 -1.76
N GLU A 137 2.43 15.34 -1.05
CA GLU A 137 3.31 16.33 -1.67
C GLU A 137 4.16 15.73 -2.79
N TYR A 138 4.66 14.51 -2.62
CA TYR A 138 5.43 13.81 -3.65
C TYR A 138 4.56 13.30 -4.82
N LEU A 139 3.32 12.92 -4.56
CA LEU A 139 2.43 12.31 -5.55
C LEU A 139 1.53 13.31 -6.27
N GLN A 140 1.30 14.49 -5.70
CA GLN A 140 0.47 15.57 -6.25
C GLN A 140 -0.89 15.06 -6.76
N PRO A 141 -1.81 14.64 -5.87
CA PRO A 141 -3.09 14.08 -6.25
C PRO A 141 -3.94 15.11 -7.02
N THR A 142 -4.71 14.66 -7.99
CA THR A 142 -5.65 15.51 -8.73
C THR A 142 -6.91 15.83 -7.93
N HIS A 143 -7.30 14.91 -7.05
CA HIS A 143 -8.48 15.01 -6.18
C HIS A 143 -8.12 14.48 -4.79
N ALA A 144 -8.69 15.12 -3.76
CA ALA A 144 -8.58 14.68 -2.38
C ALA A 144 -9.98 14.60 -1.76
N HIS A 145 -10.17 13.58 -0.93
CA HIS A 145 -11.43 13.35 -0.22
C HIS A 145 -11.12 13.07 1.25
N VAL A 146 -11.82 13.74 2.14
CA VAL A 146 -11.72 13.45 3.58
C VAL A 146 -12.85 12.51 3.97
N LEU A 147 -12.46 11.36 4.53
CA LEU A 147 -13.36 10.33 5.02
C LEU A 147 -13.46 10.43 6.55
N MET A 148 -14.66 10.61 7.08
CA MET A 148 -14.93 10.60 8.52
C MET A 148 -16.17 9.76 8.77
N ASP A 149 -16.13 8.89 9.79
CA ASP A 149 -17.24 8.00 10.16
C ASP A 149 -17.83 7.19 8.97
N GLY A 150 -16.96 6.75 8.05
CA GLY A 150 -17.36 5.98 6.88
C GLY A 150 -18.04 6.79 5.77
N GLN A 151 -18.02 8.13 5.86
CA GLN A 151 -18.60 9.02 4.85
C GLN A 151 -17.56 10.00 4.31
N ILE A 152 -17.63 10.27 3.02
CA ILE A 152 -16.86 11.38 2.42
C ILE A 152 -17.55 12.68 2.79
N VAL A 153 -16.90 13.46 3.66
CA VAL A 153 -17.46 14.72 4.21
C VAL A 153 -17.06 15.94 3.40
N VAL A 154 -15.87 15.91 2.81
CA VAL A 154 -15.40 17.01 1.95
C VAL A 154 -14.57 16.45 0.80
N SER A 155 -14.64 17.09 -0.34
CA SER A 155 -13.89 16.75 -1.55
C SER A 155 -13.28 18.03 -2.13
N GLY A 156 -12.06 17.94 -2.62
CA GLY A 156 -11.34 19.06 -3.21
C GLY A 156 -10.17 18.60 -4.08
N ASP A 157 -9.28 19.51 -4.38
CA ASP A 157 -8.01 19.25 -5.05
C ASP A 157 -6.88 19.03 -4.03
N ALA A 158 -5.62 19.05 -4.48
CA ALA A 158 -4.46 18.86 -3.62
C ALA A 158 -4.38 19.86 -2.45
N SER A 159 -4.92 21.08 -2.59
CA SER A 159 -4.89 22.08 -1.53
C SER A 159 -5.69 21.68 -0.29
N LEU A 160 -6.64 20.76 -0.44
CA LEU A 160 -7.37 20.20 0.68
C LEU A 160 -6.45 19.41 1.62
N VAL A 161 -5.47 18.70 1.07
CA VAL A 161 -4.47 17.96 1.87
C VAL A 161 -3.63 18.92 2.71
N GLU A 162 -3.15 20.01 2.09
CA GLU A 162 -2.37 21.03 2.78
C GLU A 162 -3.19 21.69 3.90
N LYS A 163 -4.46 22.00 3.63
CA LYS A 163 -5.36 22.58 4.63
C LYS A 163 -5.57 21.64 5.81
N VAL A 164 -5.80 20.36 5.57
CA VAL A 164 -5.96 19.36 6.64
C VAL A 164 -4.66 19.21 7.45
N ASP A 165 -3.49 19.25 6.81
CA ASP A 165 -2.20 19.16 7.50
C ASP A 165 -1.95 20.36 8.41
N GLN A 166 -2.31 21.57 7.97
CA GLN A 166 -2.09 22.82 8.71
C GLN A 166 -3.12 23.08 9.80
N GLU A 167 -4.39 22.84 9.52
CA GLU A 167 -5.53 23.21 10.38
C GLU A 167 -6.13 22.02 11.15
N GLY A 168 -5.70 20.78 10.85
CA GLY A 168 -6.29 19.56 11.41
C GLY A 168 -7.70 19.30 10.90
N TYR A 169 -8.47 18.50 11.63
CA TYR A 169 -9.85 18.11 11.26
C TYR A 169 -10.94 18.95 11.96
N GLU A 170 -10.60 19.79 12.94
CA GLU A 170 -11.58 20.51 13.74
C GLU A 170 -12.47 21.47 12.93
N TRP A 171 -11.92 22.09 11.89
CA TRP A 171 -12.69 22.96 11.02
C TRP A 171 -13.74 22.18 10.22
N ILE A 172 -13.44 20.93 9.81
CA ILE A 172 -14.37 20.05 9.11
C ILE A 172 -15.53 19.68 10.05
N GLU A 173 -15.22 19.31 11.29
CA GLU A 173 -16.24 18.99 12.29
C GLU A 173 -17.22 20.14 12.52
N LYS A 174 -16.72 21.38 12.54
CA LYS A 174 -17.54 22.59 12.75
C LYS A 174 -18.37 22.94 11.51
N GLU A 175 -17.79 22.85 10.32
CA GLU A 175 -18.42 23.28 9.09
C GLU A 175 -19.45 22.27 8.57
N TYR A 176 -19.14 20.98 8.70
CA TYR A 176 -19.98 19.89 8.18
C TYR A 176 -20.81 19.17 9.24
N HIS A 177 -20.74 19.62 10.51
CA HIS A 177 -21.46 19.04 11.65
C HIS A 177 -21.25 17.54 11.83
N VAL A 178 -20.05 17.05 11.54
CA VAL A 178 -19.64 15.66 11.71
C VAL A 178 -18.76 15.59 12.95
N THR A 179 -18.97 14.61 13.79
CA THR A 179 -18.11 14.37 14.97
C THR A 179 -17.16 13.21 14.64
N ALA A 180 -15.85 13.43 14.66
CA ALA A 180 -14.94 12.30 14.64
C ALA A 180 -15.15 11.49 15.92
N ASN A 181 -15.56 10.23 15.81
CA ASN A 181 -15.53 9.30 16.92
C ASN A 181 -14.06 9.15 17.34
N LYS A 182 -13.61 9.92 18.31
CA LYS A 182 -12.35 9.64 18.99
C LYS A 182 -12.52 8.25 19.59
N GLU A 183 -11.76 7.27 19.12
CA GLU A 183 -11.68 5.97 19.79
C GLU A 183 -11.39 6.28 21.25
N GLU A 184 -12.36 6.02 22.14
CA GLU A 184 -12.12 6.07 23.58
C GLU A 184 -10.97 5.11 23.83
N ASP A 185 -9.87 5.61 24.40
CA ASP A 185 -8.75 4.81 24.88
C ASP A 185 -9.33 3.61 25.63
N LYS A 186 -9.40 2.45 24.98
CA LYS A 186 -9.82 1.22 25.63
C LYS A 186 -8.80 0.99 26.73
N GLN A 187 -9.20 1.26 27.96
CA GLN A 187 -8.40 0.95 29.15
C GLN A 187 -7.83 -0.46 28.98
N PRO A 188 -6.53 -0.67 29.24
CA PRO A 188 -5.94 -1.97 29.09
C PRO A 188 -6.75 -2.96 29.93
N ILE A 189 -7.29 -4.00 29.29
CA ILE A 189 -8.01 -5.07 29.96
C ILE A 189 -7.01 -5.67 30.93
N SER A 190 -7.21 -5.41 32.22
CA SER A 190 -6.48 -6.06 33.29
C SER A 190 -6.74 -7.56 33.22
N LEU A 191 -5.79 -8.30 32.70
CA LEU A 191 -5.82 -9.77 32.78
C LEU A 191 -5.76 -10.14 34.25
N GLY A 192 -6.91 -10.53 34.80
CA GLY A 192 -7.04 -10.96 36.18
C GLY A 192 -5.99 -12.01 36.52
N SER A 193 -5.30 -11.83 37.63
CA SER A 193 -4.34 -12.73 38.20
C SER A 193 -4.96 -14.14 38.31
N CYS A 194 -4.46 -15.07 37.54
CA CYS A 194 -4.81 -16.48 37.64
C CYS A 194 -4.27 -17.00 38.97
N GLY A 195 -5.15 -17.16 39.95
CA GLY A 195 -4.80 -17.66 41.27
C GLY A 195 -4.25 -19.08 41.19
N ALA A 196 -2.98 -19.24 41.49
CA ALA A 196 -2.35 -20.55 41.70
C ALA A 196 -3.00 -21.23 42.93
N LYS A 197 -3.84 -22.25 42.74
CA LYS A 197 -4.24 -23.15 43.82
C LYS A 197 -3.03 -23.92 44.26
N LYS A 198 -2.54 -23.63 45.47
CA LYS A 198 -1.62 -24.52 46.20
C LYS A 198 -2.40 -25.78 46.61
N TYR A 199 -1.97 -26.92 46.14
CA TYR A 199 -2.33 -28.20 46.75
C TYR A 199 -1.36 -28.46 47.91
N ALA A 200 -1.94 -28.60 49.11
CA ALA A 200 -1.29 -29.18 50.26
C ALA A 200 -1.45 -30.71 50.23
#